data_8bfd0a9970a4d6d40f60ef8a34588d74
#
_entry.id   8bfd0a9970a4d6d40f60ef8a34588d74
#
_cell.length_a   1.000
_cell.length_b   1.000
_cell.length_c   1.000
_cell.angle_alpha   90.00
_cell.angle_beta   90.00
_cell.angle_gamma   90.00
#
_symmetry.space_group_name_H-M   'P 1'
#
loop_
_entity.id
_entity.type
_entity.pdbx_description
1 polymer ?
#
loop_
_entity_poly.entity_id
_entity_poly.type
_entity_poly.pdbx_seq_one_letter_code
_entity_poly.pdbx_strand_id
1 'polypeptide(L)'
;MRALFMFLSGFSHISPSIPLAWALRSAGHEVLYTGAGERTRVVAESGLSMADTAPESDVEAVLVNRPGTQHQAPGETQEESDRIAHLAGMFDPAKIIDARDAARIAETFAGFAALTLDGDLEIARRWRPDVIIHEPSHIGAPLVATRLGIPRVQLEIHLQGVDRFFHPQFTRWLATHHGVPAVEPPAVAIGMAPPSVVPPEPMARPMRYLPHNGGGILPDWVTRPAGRPRVCLTLGTVVPGVEGVGHLKRVVHEAARSGAEIVLAVGDSDLSALGDLPANVRPTGWIPLHELLPTCAAVVHHGGDGTTFTALARGVPQLIVPHGNEQLLNTKAVAGRGVGIGVELDAFTTGHLAALLEDAAYRAAAEEVRTEIEAMPAPADTVPSLVRLLS
;
A
#
# COMPACT_ATOMS: atom_id res chain seq x y z
N MET A 1 -6.51 12.75 24.66
CA MET A 1 -5.39 11.85 24.33
C MET A 1 -4.58 12.45 23.21
N ARG A 2 -3.25 12.33 23.29
CA ARG A 2 -2.29 12.69 22.25
C ARG A 2 -1.82 11.42 21.52
N ALA A 3 -2.12 11.28 20.26
CA ALA A 3 -1.75 10.13 19.44
C ALA A 3 -0.62 10.50 18.47
N LEU A 4 0.55 9.87 18.61
CA LEU A 4 1.70 10.05 17.73
C LEU A 4 1.68 8.96 16.66
N PHE A 5 1.61 9.36 15.39
CA PHE A 5 1.60 8.46 14.25
C PHE A 5 3.00 8.33 13.66
N MET A 6 3.52 7.12 13.62
CA MET A 6 4.86 6.79 13.13
C MET A 6 4.75 5.79 11.97
N PHE A 7 4.93 6.30 10.76
CA PHE A 7 4.81 5.52 9.52
C PHE A 7 6.02 5.77 8.62
N LEU A 8 6.38 4.80 7.80
CA LEU A 8 7.43 5.00 6.79
C LEU A 8 7.04 6.12 5.84
N SER A 9 8.02 6.91 5.41
CA SER A 9 7.81 8.02 4.50
C SER A 9 7.40 7.52 3.11
N GLY A 10 6.11 7.58 2.83
CA GLY A 10 5.55 7.16 1.55
C GLY A 10 4.03 7.23 1.54
N PHE A 11 3.48 7.56 0.37
CA PHE A 11 2.02 7.67 0.19
C PHE A 11 1.31 6.37 0.60
N SER A 12 1.81 5.21 0.17
CA SER A 12 1.21 3.90 0.43
C SER A 12 1.24 3.50 1.90
N HIS A 13 2.22 3.98 2.66
CA HIS A 13 2.36 3.71 4.09
C HIS A 13 1.48 4.63 4.94
N ILE A 14 1.46 5.91 4.63
CA ILE A 14 0.77 6.92 5.42
C ILE A 14 -0.73 6.95 5.14
N SER A 15 -1.15 6.90 3.87
CA SER A 15 -2.54 7.12 3.46
C SER A 15 -3.57 6.20 4.13
N PRO A 16 -3.30 4.91 4.41
CA PRO A 16 -4.25 4.05 5.11
C PRO A 16 -4.54 4.48 6.55
N SER A 17 -3.64 5.24 7.18
CA SER A 17 -3.78 5.70 8.56
C SER A 17 -4.58 7.01 8.69
N ILE A 18 -4.70 7.78 7.62
CA ILE A 18 -5.33 9.11 7.60
C ILE A 18 -6.78 9.08 8.13
N PRO A 19 -7.64 8.11 7.73
CA PRO A 19 -9.01 8.06 8.24
C PRO A 19 -9.09 7.86 9.76
N LEU A 20 -8.20 7.07 10.36
CA LEU A 20 -8.12 6.90 11.82
C LEU A 20 -7.64 8.17 12.50
N ALA A 21 -6.66 8.85 11.93
CA ALA A 21 -6.15 10.12 12.44
C ALA A 21 -7.24 11.20 12.47
N TRP A 22 -8.04 11.31 11.41
CA TRP A 22 -9.19 12.20 11.35
C TRP A 22 -10.30 11.80 12.33
N ALA A 23 -10.56 10.50 12.50
CA ALA A 23 -11.52 10.01 13.48
C ALA A 23 -11.14 10.42 14.91
N LEU A 24 -9.85 10.28 15.27
CA LEU A 24 -9.31 10.73 16.55
C LEU A 24 -9.44 12.24 16.71
N ARG A 25 -9.08 13.04 15.71
CA ARG A 25 -9.23 14.51 15.77
C ARG A 25 -10.70 14.93 15.95
N SER A 26 -11.60 14.30 15.20
CA SER A 26 -13.05 14.58 15.27
C SER A 26 -13.64 14.23 16.64
N ALA A 27 -13.03 13.26 17.35
CA ALA A 27 -13.39 12.89 18.72
C ALA A 27 -12.71 13.79 19.79
N GLY A 28 -12.00 14.86 19.39
CA GLY A 28 -11.35 15.81 20.30
C GLY A 28 -9.97 15.41 20.78
N HIS A 29 -9.31 14.46 20.13
CA HIS A 29 -7.94 14.06 20.44
C HIS A 29 -6.91 14.85 19.62
N GLU A 30 -5.70 15.01 20.16
CA GLU A 30 -4.57 15.59 19.45
C GLU A 30 -3.87 14.52 18.63
N VAL A 31 -3.52 14.85 17.39
CA VAL A 31 -2.83 13.96 16.45
C VAL A 31 -1.62 14.67 15.89
N LEU A 32 -0.48 14.00 15.91
CA LEU A 32 0.76 14.43 15.29
C LEU A 32 1.39 13.24 14.56
N TYR A 33 1.85 13.47 13.33
CA TYR A 33 2.68 12.52 12.61
C TYR A 33 4.16 12.85 12.82
N THR A 34 5.02 11.81 12.79
CA THR A 34 6.46 11.97 12.58
C THR A 34 6.86 11.28 11.29
N GLY A 35 7.93 11.77 10.68
CA GLY A 35 8.49 11.23 9.44
C GLY A 35 9.53 12.16 8.88
N ALA A 36 10.10 11.83 7.72
CA ALA A 36 11.14 12.62 7.10
C ALA A 36 11.04 12.61 5.56
N GLY A 37 11.45 13.71 4.95
CA GLY A 37 11.50 13.88 3.50
C GLY A 37 10.18 14.23 2.83
N GLU A 38 10.26 14.57 1.54
CA GLU A 38 9.14 15.09 0.73
C GLU A 38 7.94 14.13 0.63
N ARG A 39 8.17 12.82 0.71
CA ARG A 39 7.09 11.81 0.60
C ARG A 39 6.09 11.86 1.76
N THR A 40 6.40 12.60 2.83
CA THR A 40 5.50 12.82 3.96
C THR A 40 4.48 13.95 3.73
N ARG A 41 4.59 14.69 2.63
CA ARG A 41 3.65 15.77 2.26
C ARG A 41 2.19 15.35 2.26
N VAL A 42 1.91 14.08 2.00
CA VAL A 42 0.56 13.51 2.07
C VAL A 42 -0.13 13.79 3.40
N VAL A 43 0.61 13.89 4.51
CA VAL A 43 0.06 14.24 5.83
C VAL A 43 -0.48 15.68 5.81
N ALA A 44 0.36 16.63 5.37
CA ALA A 44 -0.03 18.05 5.29
C ALA A 44 -1.15 18.30 4.27
N GLU A 45 -1.07 17.62 3.12
CA GLU A 45 -2.10 17.66 2.07
C GLU A 45 -3.44 17.09 2.55
N SER A 46 -3.41 16.20 3.54
CA SER A 46 -4.60 15.68 4.21
C SER A 46 -5.12 16.59 5.33
N GLY A 47 -4.51 17.76 5.55
CA GLY A 47 -4.89 18.71 6.60
C GLY A 47 -4.47 18.28 8.01
N LEU A 48 -3.48 17.42 8.14
CA LEU A 48 -2.90 16.94 9.39
C LEU A 48 -1.51 17.55 9.62
N SER A 49 -1.05 17.54 10.86
CA SER A 49 0.27 18.10 11.23
C SER A 49 1.31 17.00 11.29
N MET A 50 2.51 17.33 10.82
CA MET A 50 3.68 16.46 10.86
C MET A 50 4.88 17.20 11.45
N ALA A 51 5.71 16.49 12.19
CA ALA A 51 7.02 16.93 12.63
C ALA A 51 8.09 16.17 11.85
N ASP A 52 9.00 16.92 11.22
CA ASP A 52 10.14 16.35 10.50
C ASP A 52 11.19 15.86 11.51
N THR A 53 11.56 14.60 11.41
CA THR A 53 12.47 13.93 12.34
C THR A 53 13.91 13.83 11.83
N ALA A 54 14.15 14.20 10.57
CA ALA A 54 15.48 14.16 9.96
C ALA A 54 15.65 15.26 8.89
N PRO A 55 15.46 16.55 9.24
CA PRO A 55 15.37 17.65 8.27
C PRO A 55 16.67 17.89 7.47
N GLU A 56 17.81 17.47 8.01
CA GLU A 56 19.12 17.63 7.35
C GLU A 56 19.56 16.35 6.59
N SER A 57 18.75 15.31 6.59
CA SER A 57 19.12 14.01 6.02
C SER A 57 18.56 13.83 4.62
N ASP A 58 19.36 13.25 3.72
CA ASP A 58 18.91 12.81 2.42
C ASP A 58 18.15 11.47 2.55
N VAL A 59 16.89 11.56 2.94
CA VAL A 59 16.00 10.41 3.11
C VAL A 59 15.75 9.69 1.78
N GLU A 60 15.72 10.44 0.67
CA GLU A 60 15.55 9.86 -0.67
C GLU A 60 16.73 8.96 -1.03
N ALA A 61 17.96 9.32 -0.68
CA ALA A 61 19.13 8.47 -0.93
C ALA A 61 18.99 7.09 -0.23
N VAL A 62 18.41 7.04 0.97
CA VAL A 62 18.18 5.77 1.68
C VAL A 62 17.05 4.96 1.06
N LEU A 63 15.99 5.62 0.59
CA LEU A 63 14.83 4.96 -0.01
C LEU A 63 15.09 4.53 -1.47
N VAL A 64 15.90 5.28 -2.21
CA VAL A 64 16.26 5.01 -3.61
C VAL A 64 17.44 4.05 -3.73
N ASN A 65 18.43 4.14 -2.85
CA ASN A 65 19.57 3.20 -2.80
C ASN A 65 19.17 1.85 -2.21
N ARG A 66 17.97 1.37 -2.52
CA ARG A 66 17.59 -0.02 -2.21
C ARG A 66 18.59 -0.94 -2.88
N PRO A 67 19.30 -1.81 -2.14
CA PRO A 67 20.07 -2.87 -2.76
C PRO A 67 19.10 -3.69 -3.65
N GLY A 68 19.27 -3.66 -4.97
CA GLY A 68 18.41 -4.31 -5.95
C GLY A 68 17.60 -3.39 -6.87
N THR A 69 17.64 -2.06 -6.69
CA THR A 69 17.15 -1.08 -7.69
C THR A 69 18.29 -0.48 -8.51
N GLN A 70 19.42 -1.18 -8.65
CA GLN A 70 20.42 -0.79 -9.65
C GLN A 70 19.76 -0.98 -11.01
N HIS A 71 19.61 0.13 -11.73
CA HIS A 71 19.23 0.14 -13.13
C HIS A 71 20.16 -0.78 -13.89
N GLN A 72 19.66 -1.93 -14.31
CA GLN A 72 20.34 -2.71 -15.34
C GLN A 72 20.15 -1.99 -16.67
N ALA A 73 21.27 -1.88 -17.37
CA ALA A 73 21.28 -1.28 -18.69
C ALA A 73 20.46 -2.11 -19.69
N PRO A 74 19.84 -1.50 -20.72
CA PRO A 74 19.09 -2.25 -21.72
C PRO A 74 20.01 -3.21 -22.47
N GLY A 75 19.75 -4.53 -22.33
CA GLY A 75 20.48 -5.54 -23.12
C GLY A 75 20.75 -6.89 -22.44
N GLU A 76 20.34 -7.13 -21.22
CA GLU A 76 20.64 -8.40 -20.51
C GLU A 76 19.45 -9.36 -20.53
N THR A 77 19.39 -10.20 -21.57
CA THR A 77 18.33 -11.20 -21.80
C THR A 77 18.37 -12.43 -20.90
N GLN A 78 19.49 -12.74 -20.25
CA GLN A 78 19.65 -13.94 -19.42
C GLN A 78 19.07 -13.72 -18.01
N GLU A 79 19.26 -12.54 -17.41
CA GLU A 79 18.67 -12.19 -16.10
C GLU A 79 17.15 -12.06 -16.16
N GLU A 80 16.61 -11.64 -17.28
CA GLU A 80 15.17 -11.56 -17.51
C GLU A 80 14.55 -12.96 -17.58
N SER A 81 15.24 -13.92 -18.20
CA SER A 81 14.87 -15.35 -18.23
C SER A 81 14.96 -15.99 -16.82
N ASP A 82 16.00 -15.65 -16.05
CA ASP A 82 16.18 -16.14 -14.67
C ASP A 82 15.15 -15.50 -13.73
N ARG A 83 14.76 -14.24 -13.97
CA ARG A 83 13.69 -13.56 -13.28
C ARG A 83 12.32 -14.19 -13.56
N ILE A 84 12.05 -14.57 -14.82
CA ILE A 84 10.82 -15.28 -15.22
C ILE A 84 10.79 -16.69 -14.62
N ALA A 85 11.90 -17.43 -14.62
CA ALA A 85 12.02 -18.73 -13.98
C ALA A 85 11.88 -18.63 -12.44
N HIS A 86 12.40 -17.56 -11.85
CA HIS A 86 12.23 -17.24 -10.43
C HIS A 86 10.76 -16.93 -10.12
N LEU A 87 10.07 -16.12 -10.94
CA LEU A 87 8.65 -15.84 -10.83
C LEU A 87 7.78 -17.10 -10.97
N ALA A 88 8.09 -17.98 -11.89
CA ALA A 88 7.36 -19.26 -12.06
C ALA A 88 7.53 -20.22 -10.86
N GLY A 89 8.68 -20.17 -10.15
CA GLY A 89 8.90 -20.90 -8.89
C GLY A 89 8.22 -20.28 -7.66
N MET A 90 7.73 -19.04 -7.76
CA MET A 90 7.22 -18.21 -6.65
C MET A 90 5.76 -18.48 -6.26
N PHE A 91 5.05 -19.40 -6.94
CA PHE A 91 3.70 -19.79 -6.53
C PHE A 91 3.67 -20.67 -5.26
N ASP A 92 4.81 -21.00 -4.69
CA ASP A 92 4.93 -21.61 -3.37
C ASP A 92 5.01 -20.49 -2.30
N PRO A 93 4.06 -20.38 -1.35
CA PRO A 93 4.10 -19.35 -0.31
C PRO A 93 5.42 -19.31 0.48
N ALA A 94 6.11 -20.46 0.63
CA ALA A 94 7.39 -20.55 1.30
C ALA A 94 8.56 -19.97 0.48
N LYS A 95 8.37 -19.70 -0.81
CA LYS A 95 9.38 -19.17 -1.72
C LYS A 95 9.16 -17.71 -2.12
N ILE A 96 8.03 -17.12 -1.72
CA ILE A 96 7.65 -15.75 -2.12
C ILE A 96 8.58 -14.69 -1.56
N ILE A 97 9.08 -14.90 -0.34
CA ILE A 97 10.10 -14.03 0.27
C ILE A 97 11.19 -14.95 0.79
N ASP A 98 12.29 -15.06 0.06
CA ASP A 98 13.42 -15.81 0.56
C ASP A 98 14.14 -15.06 1.69
N ALA A 99 15.03 -15.77 2.41
CA ALA A 99 15.72 -15.20 3.55
C ALA A 99 16.64 -14.01 3.18
N ARG A 100 17.12 -13.94 1.92
CA ARG A 100 17.97 -12.84 1.43
C ARG A 100 17.12 -11.61 1.14
N ASP A 101 15.96 -11.76 0.51
CA ASP A 101 15.03 -10.69 0.24
C ASP A 101 14.49 -10.11 1.55
N ALA A 102 14.12 -10.97 2.51
CA ALA A 102 13.69 -10.55 3.84
C ALA A 102 14.79 -9.75 4.56
N ALA A 103 16.05 -10.20 4.51
CA ALA A 103 17.17 -9.48 5.12
C ALA A 103 17.38 -8.11 4.46
N ARG A 104 17.35 -8.04 3.14
CA ARG A 104 17.54 -6.81 2.38
C ARG A 104 16.44 -5.77 2.65
N ILE A 105 15.19 -6.20 2.69
CA ILE A 105 14.07 -5.32 3.04
C ILE A 105 14.20 -4.83 4.48
N ALA A 106 14.57 -5.72 5.39
CA ALA A 106 14.80 -5.36 6.79
C ALA A 106 15.94 -4.35 6.95
N GLU A 107 17.03 -4.45 6.18
CA GLU A 107 18.13 -3.47 6.15
C GLU A 107 17.66 -2.10 5.66
N THR A 108 16.80 -2.04 4.65
CA THR A 108 16.24 -0.78 4.16
C THR A 108 15.40 -0.09 5.24
N PHE A 109 14.54 -0.83 5.92
CA PHE A 109 13.72 -0.29 7.01
C PHE A 109 14.56 0.08 8.23
N ALA A 110 15.62 -0.69 8.52
CA ALA A 110 16.59 -0.35 9.57
C ALA A 110 17.35 0.94 9.26
N GLY A 111 17.75 1.14 8.00
CA GLY A 111 18.38 2.37 7.53
C GLY A 111 17.47 3.59 7.73
N PHE A 112 16.20 3.48 7.36
CA PHE A 112 15.21 4.52 7.61
C PHE A 112 15.04 4.80 9.11
N ALA A 113 14.87 3.76 9.93
CA ALA A 113 14.74 3.90 11.38
C ALA A 113 15.99 4.54 12.00
N ALA A 114 17.18 4.21 11.52
CA ALA A 114 18.42 4.83 11.99
C ALA A 114 18.48 6.34 11.73
N LEU A 115 17.92 6.79 10.60
CA LEU A 115 17.86 8.23 10.27
C LEU A 115 16.86 8.99 11.14
N THR A 116 15.70 8.41 11.44
CA THR A 116 14.59 9.13 12.07
C THR A 116 14.56 8.98 13.60
N LEU A 117 15.21 7.95 14.16
CA LEU A 117 15.06 7.53 15.55
C LEU A 117 15.34 8.63 16.59
N ASP A 118 16.41 9.39 16.42
CA ASP A 118 16.78 10.44 17.40
C ASP A 118 15.76 11.58 17.37
N GLY A 119 15.30 11.99 16.17
CA GLY A 119 14.23 12.97 16.01
C GLY A 119 12.90 12.46 16.55
N ASP A 120 12.54 11.21 16.28
CA ASP A 120 11.33 10.56 16.84
C ASP A 120 11.34 10.56 18.37
N LEU A 121 12.48 10.20 18.99
CA LEU A 121 12.66 10.23 20.44
C LEU A 121 12.56 11.64 21.00
N GLU A 122 13.18 12.64 20.35
CA GLU A 122 13.11 14.03 20.78
C GLU A 122 11.69 14.57 20.74
N ILE A 123 10.98 14.34 19.61
CA ILE A 123 9.60 14.77 19.46
C ILE A 123 8.69 14.09 20.49
N ALA A 124 8.83 12.77 20.65
CA ALA A 124 8.01 12.03 21.62
C ALA A 124 8.24 12.52 23.06
N ARG A 125 9.51 12.79 23.48
CA ARG A 125 9.80 13.37 24.81
C ARG A 125 9.18 14.75 25.00
N ARG A 126 9.24 15.61 23.99
CA ARG A 126 8.76 16.99 24.04
C ARG A 126 7.24 17.07 23.95
N TRP A 127 6.63 16.31 23.02
CA TRP A 127 5.20 16.34 22.80
C TRP A 127 4.41 15.47 23.76
N ARG A 128 5.05 14.46 24.39
CA ARG A 128 4.51 13.54 25.39
C ARG A 128 3.21 12.88 24.94
N PRO A 129 3.25 12.03 23.92
CA PRO A 129 2.07 11.28 23.48
C PRO A 129 1.59 10.28 24.53
N ASP A 130 0.29 10.07 24.58
CA ASP A 130 -0.35 9.04 25.40
C ASP A 130 -0.28 7.66 24.70
N VAL A 131 -0.12 7.65 23.38
CA VAL A 131 -0.06 6.45 22.53
C VAL A 131 0.77 6.69 21.28
N ILE A 132 1.48 5.66 20.84
CA ILE A 132 2.12 5.61 19.52
C ILE A 132 1.29 4.68 18.63
N ILE A 133 0.84 5.19 17.46
CA ILE A 133 0.17 4.41 16.42
C ILE A 133 1.14 4.25 15.26
N HIS A 134 1.43 3.02 14.88
CA HIS A 134 2.45 2.73 13.88
C HIS A 134 2.09 1.55 12.98
N GLU A 135 2.72 1.47 11.83
CA GLU A 135 2.69 0.28 10.98
C GLU A 135 3.76 -0.75 11.41
N PRO A 136 3.60 -2.03 11.03
CA PRO A 136 4.58 -3.07 11.36
C PRO A 136 5.99 -2.79 10.85
N SER A 137 6.11 -2.19 9.66
CA SER A 137 7.39 -1.92 8.99
C SER A 137 8.21 -0.78 9.60
N HIS A 138 7.60 0.06 10.44
CA HIS A 138 8.29 1.16 11.14
C HIS A 138 8.96 0.65 12.42
N ILE A 139 10.13 0.00 12.27
CA ILE A 139 10.83 -0.67 13.38
C ILE A 139 11.36 0.28 14.48
N GLY A 140 11.49 1.57 14.20
CA GLY A 140 11.83 2.60 15.20
C GLY A 140 10.71 2.85 16.21
N ALA A 141 9.45 2.72 15.83
CA ALA A 141 8.30 3.00 16.68
C ALA A 141 8.24 2.12 17.94
N PRO A 142 8.41 0.79 17.86
CA PRO A 142 8.52 -0.06 19.06
C PRO A 142 9.67 0.34 19.99
N LEU A 143 10.79 0.78 19.44
CA LEU A 143 11.95 1.21 20.23
C LEU A 143 11.66 2.52 20.99
N VAL A 144 11.04 3.50 20.33
CA VAL A 144 10.59 4.76 20.95
C VAL A 144 9.60 4.46 22.08
N ALA A 145 8.59 3.62 21.80
CA ALA A 145 7.57 3.21 22.76
C ALA A 145 8.20 2.56 24.01
N THR A 146 9.08 1.58 23.82
CA THR A 146 9.76 0.85 24.91
C THR A 146 10.62 1.81 25.75
N ARG A 147 11.42 2.67 25.12
CA ARG A 147 12.31 3.61 25.84
C ARG A 147 11.57 4.65 26.66
N LEU A 148 10.37 5.02 26.25
CA LEU A 148 9.58 6.07 26.90
C LEU A 148 8.41 5.52 27.74
N GLY A 149 8.19 4.21 27.74
CA GLY A 149 7.07 3.59 28.46
C GLY A 149 5.70 3.98 27.91
N ILE A 150 5.61 4.24 26.61
CA ILE A 150 4.38 4.66 25.93
C ILE A 150 3.70 3.44 25.32
N PRO A 151 2.39 3.20 25.58
CA PRO A 151 1.66 2.13 24.93
C PRO A 151 1.60 2.35 23.40
N ARG A 152 1.59 1.25 22.65
CA ARG A 152 1.54 1.34 21.18
C ARG A 152 0.39 0.54 20.59
N VAL A 153 -0.14 1.06 19.49
CA VAL A 153 -1.14 0.45 18.64
C VAL A 153 -0.51 0.17 17.28
N GLN A 154 -0.56 -1.08 16.84
CA GLN A 154 -0.10 -1.48 15.52
C GLN A 154 -1.26 -1.45 14.55
N LEU A 155 -1.14 -0.70 13.46
CA LEU A 155 -2.12 -0.63 12.39
C LEU A 155 -1.60 -1.44 11.19
N GLU A 156 -2.28 -2.54 10.89
CA GLU A 156 -1.95 -3.41 9.76
C GLU A 156 -2.43 -2.73 8.46
N ILE A 157 -1.48 -2.13 7.75
CA ILE A 157 -1.76 -1.41 6.49
C ILE A 157 -1.62 -2.30 5.26
N HIS A 158 -1.07 -3.49 5.42
CA HIS A 158 -0.92 -4.48 4.36
C HIS A 158 -2.12 -5.41 4.32
N LEU A 159 -2.48 -5.87 3.12
CA LEU A 159 -3.57 -6.85 2.96
C LEU A 159 -3.22 -8.17 3.67
N GLN A 160 -1.96 -8.56 3.58
CA GLN A 160 -1.41 -9.70 4.30
C GLN A 160 -0.33 -9.24 5.27
N GLY A 161 -0.35 -9.73 6.51
CA GLY A 161 0.66 -9.41 7.51
C GLY A 161 2.06 -9.83 7.06
N VAL A 162 2.75 -8.91 6.39
CA VAL A 162 4.10 -9.13 5.87
C VAL A 162 5.18 -9.00 6.94
N ASP A 163 4.88 -8.35 8.05
CA ASP A 163 5.76 -8.15 9.21
C ASP A 163 6.32 -9.46 9.76
N ARG A 164 5.54 -10.56 9.77
CA ARG A 164 5.99 -11.88 10.20
C ARG A 164 7.24 -12.38 9.47
N PHE A 165 7.45 -11.93 8.22
CA PHE A 165 8.63 -12.32 7.44
C PHE A 165 9.87 -11.51 7.85
N PHE A 166 9.69 -10.31 8.37
CA PHE A 166 10.77 -9.40 8.74
C PHE A 166 10.99 -9.31 10.25
N HIS A 167 10.02 -9.74 11.04
CA HIS A 167 10.07 -9.63 12.51
C HIS A 167 11.35 -10.23 13.14
N PRO A 168 11.85 -11.40 12.73
CA PRO A 168 13.10 -11.93 13.26
C PRO A 168 14.31 -11.05 12.98
N GLN A 169 14.38 -10.44 11.79
CA GLN A 169 15.46 -9.52 11.38
C GLN A 169 15.37 -8.21 12.17
N PHE A 170 14.17 -7.67 12.33
CA PHE A 170 13.93 -6.46 13.13
C PHE A 170 14.31 -6.66 14.61
N THR A 171 13.88 -7.76 15.19
CA THR A 171 14.27 -8.11 16.58
C THR A 171 15.78 -8.21 16.72
N ARG A 172 16.46 -8.85 15.77
CA ARG A 172 17.92 -8.96 15.75
C ARG A 172 18.58 -7.58 15.62
N TRP A 173 18.08 -6.72 14.74
CA TRP A 173 18.61 -5.37 14.57
C TRP A 173 18.46 -4.53 15.84
N LEU A 174 17.30 -4.57 16.49
CA LEU A 174 17.03 -3.88 17.76
C LEU A 174 17.95 -4.38 18.88
N ALA A 175 18.15 -5.69 18.97
CA ALA A 175 19.06 -6.29 19.96
C ALA A 175 20.51 -5.87 19.74
N THR A 176 20.98 -5.93 18.49
CA THR A 176 22.39 -5.68 18.13
C THR A 176 22.76 -4.21 18.23
N HIS A 177 21.91 -3.29 17.79
CA HIS A 177 22.26 -1.88 17.67
C HIS A 177 21.72 -1.02 18.81
N HIS A 178 20.69 -1.49 19.53
CA HIS A 178 20.02 -0.70 20.55
C HIS A 178 19.88 -1.38 21.91
N GLY A 179 20.37 -2.61 22.04
CA GLY A 179 20.34 -3.37 23.30
C GLY A 179 18.93 -3.78 23.75
N VAL A 180 17.97 -3.84 22.81
CA VAL A 180 16.57 -4.25 23.07
C VAL A 180 16.39 -5.70 22.57
N PRO A 181 16.54 -6.70 23.45
CA PRO A 181 16.54 -8.11 23.02
C PRO A 181 15.16 -8.63 22.60
N ALA A 182 14.11 -8.00 23.08
CA ALA A 182 12.73 -8.31 22.73
C ALA A 182 11.88 -7.04 22.71
N VAL A 183 10.90 -7.00 21.86
CA VAL A 183 9.90 -5.94 21.80
C VAL A 183 8.59 -6.52 22.33
N GLU A 184 8.04 -5.90 23.36
CA GLU A 184 6.72 -6.28 23.86
C GLU A 184 5.68 -6.21 22.74
N PRO A 185 4.68 -7.09 22.71
CA PRO A 185 3.61 -6.99 21.74
C PRO A 185 2.88 -5.65 21.84
N PRO A 186 2.22 -5.17 20.79
CA PRO A 186 1.41 -3.96 20.86
C PRO A 186 0.26 -4.16 21.86
N ALA A 187 -0.13 -3.08 22.54
CA ALA A 187 -1.32 -3.09 23.39
C ALA A 187 -2.59 -3.46 22.57
N VAL A 188 -2.60 -3.05 21.32
CA VAL A 188 -3.67 -3.36 20.34
C VAL A 188 -3.05 -3.50 18.96
N ALA A 189 -3.48 -4.52 18.22
CA ALA A 189 -3.33 -4.58 16.76
C ALA A 189 -4.69 -4.31 16.09
N ILE A 190 -4.68 -3.54 15.01
CA ILE A 190 -5.87 -3.21 14.19
C ILE A 190 -5.66 -3.76 12.79
N GLY A 191 -6.55 -4.63 12.33
CA GLY A 191 -6.52 -5.20 10.98
C GLY A 191 -7.57 -4.57 10.09
N MET A 192 -7.20 -4.27 8.84
CA MET A 192 -8.11 -3.69 7.84
C MET A 192 -8.51 -4.67 6.74
N ALA A 193 -7.88 -5.83 6.66
CA ALA A 193 -8.18 -6.84 5.64
C ALA A 193 -9.57 -7.45 5.87
N PRO A 194 -10.40 -7.59 4.81
CA PRO A 194 -11.69 -8.28 4.92
C PRO A 194 -11.45 -9.77 5.18
N PRO A 195 -12.12 -10.36 6.20
CA PRO A 195 -11.90 -11.75 6.63
C PRO A 195 -12.06 -12.81 5.53
N SER A 196 -12.93 -12.57 4.55
CA SER A 196 -13.15 -13.51 3.45
C SER A 196 -12.02 -13.50 2.40
N VAL A 197 -11.18 -12.44 2.39
CA VAL A 197 -10.01 -12.34 1.49
C VAL A 197 -8.75 -12.83 2.19
N VAL A 198 -8.53 -12.37 3.43
CA VAL A 198 -7.41 -12.79 4.27
C VAL A 198 -7.93 -13.08 5.68
N PRO A 199 -7.69 -14.29 6.20
CA PRO A 199 -8.08 -14.61 7.59
C PRO A 199 -7.48 -13.59 8.56
N PRO A 200 -8.26 -13.08 9.52
CA PRO A 200 -7.76 -12.08 10.47
C PRO A 200 -6.68 -12.68 11.38
N GLU A 201 -5.68 -11.89 11.71
CA GLU A 201 -4.71 -12.24 12.76
C GLU A 201 -5.45 -12.38 14.11
N PRO A 202 -5.16 -13.43 14.91
CA PRO A 202 -5.96 -13.81 16.09
C PRO A 202 -6.14 -12.69 17.13
N MET A 203 -5.20 -11.74 17.20
CA MET A 203 -5.23 -10.64 18.18
C MET A 203 -5.62 -9.29 17.56
N ALA A 204 -5.82 -9.23 16.25
CA ALA A 204 -6.16 -7.98 15.58
C ALA A 204 -7.65 -7.66 15.73
N ARG A 205 -7.95 -6.39 16.03
CA ARG A 205 -9.31 -5.86 16.02
C ARG A 205 -9.65 -5.39 14.63
N PRO A 206 -10.80 -5.74 14.09
CA PRO A 206 -11.17 -5.29 12.75
C PRO A 206 -11.47 -3.79 12.72
N MET A 207 -11.01 -3.12 11.66
CA MET A 207 -11.40 -1.77 11.32
C MET A 207 -11.60 -1.67 9.80
N ARG A 208 -12.68 -1.04 9.40
CA ARG A 208 -13.00 -0.83 7.99
C ARG A 208 -11.89 -0.03 7.30
N TYR A 209 -11.38 -0.56 6.19
CA TYR A 209 -10.55 0.24 5.30
C TYR A 209 -11.39 1.33 4.63
N LEU A 210 -11.04 2.58 4.87
CA LEU A 210 -11.57 3.73 4.14
C LEU A 210 -10.49 4.24 3.20
N PRO A 211 -10.69 4.15 1.88
CA PRO A 211 -9.68 4.61 0.93
C PRO A 211 -9.38 6.11 1.09
N HIS A 212 -8.12 6.43 1.27
CA HIS A 212 -7.60 7.80 1.18
C HIS A 212 -6.54 7.82 0.06
N ASN A 213 -6.93 8.29 -1.12
CA ASN A 213 -6.07 8.35 -2.30
C ASN A 213 -5.74 9.82 -2.66
N GLY A 214 -5.61 10.67 -1.64
CA GLY A 214 -5.49 12.12 -1.82
C GLY A 214 -6.79 12.79 -2.25
N GLY A 215 -6.72 14.08 -2.49
CA GLY A 215 -7.80 14.89 -3.05
C GLY A 215 -7.48 15.34 -4.47
N GLY A 216 -8.46 15.92 -5.16
CA GLY A 216 -8.27 16.46 -6.51
C GLY A 216 -9.54 17.07 -7.06
N ILE A 217 -9.40 17.87 -8.12
CA ILE A 217 -10.54 18.35 -8.91
C ILE A 217 -10.87 17.27 -9.93
N LEU A 218 -12.05 16.66 -9.78
CA LEU A 218 -12.46 15.59 -10.67
C LEU A 218 -12.81 16.14 -12.06
N PRO A 219 -12.28 15.58 -13.13
CA PRO A 219 -12.74 15.90 -14.47
C PRO A 219 -14.23 15.52 -14.66
N ASP A 220 -14.96 16.31 -15.41
CA ASP A 220 -16.39 16.10 -15.67
C ASP A 220 -16.75 14.68 -16.13
N TRP A 221 -15.89 14.04 -16.91
CA TRP A 221 -16.15 12.70 -17.44
C TRP A 221 -16.19 11.62 -16.34
N VAL A 222 -15.60 11.85 -15.17
CA VAL A 222 -15.67 10.91 -14.03
C VAL A 222 -17.08 10.84 -13.49
N THR A 223 -17.77 11.98 -13.39
CA THR A 223 -19.11 12.06 -12.84
C THR A 223 -20.23 11.74 -13.84
N ARG A 224 -19.86 11.50 -15.12
CA ARG A 224 -20.82 11.15 -16.18
C ARG A 224 -20.83 9.64 -16.43
N PRO A 225 -22.00 9.05 -16.72
CA PRO A 225 -22.07 7.65 -17.14
C PRO A 225 -21.18 7.42 -18.37
N ALA A 226 -20.39 6.34 -18.35
CA ALA A 226 -19.61 5.92 -19.50
C ALA A 226 -20.52 5.27 -20.55
N GLY A 227 -20.31 5.58 -21.84
CA GLY A 227 -21.07 4.99 -22.94
C GLY A 227 -20.68 3.53 -23.24
N ARG A 228 -19.65 3.01 -22.59
CA ARG A 228 -19.11 1.63 -22.66
C ARG A 228 -18.44 1.29 -21.35
N PRO A 229 -18.15 0.00 -21.07
CA PRO A 229 -17.41 -0.37 -19.87
C PRO A 229 -16.11 0.43 -19.74
N ARG A 230 -15.84 0.96 -18.55
CA ARG A 230 -14.60 1.67 -18.23
C ARG A 230 -13.69 0.76 -17.43
N VAL A 231 -12.41 0.77 -17.75
CA VAL A 231 -11.36 0.03 -17.05
C VAL A 231 -10.29 1.03 -16.62
N CYS A 232 -9.99 1.05 -15.33
CA CYS A 232 -8.84 1.78 -14.81
C CYS A 232 -7.59 0.93 -15.02
N LEU A 233 -6.50 1.51 -15.54
CA LEU A 233 -5.17 0.90 -15.62
C LEU A 233 -4.20 1.79 -14.84
N THR A 234 -3.54 1.22 -13.80
CA THR A 234 -2.62 1.98 -12.94
C THR A 234 -1.48 1.11 -12.43
N LEU A 235 -0.31 1.71 -12.24
CA LEU A 235 0.85 1.10 -11.58
C LEU A 235 1.07 1.60 -10.14
N GLY A 236 0.11 2.35 -9.59
CA GLY A 236 0.30 3.01 -8.30
C GLY A 236 1.33 4.13 -8.37
N THR A 237 2.00 4.41 -7.25
CA THR A 237 2.90 5.56 -7.10
C THR A 237 4.39 5.22 -7.17
N VAL A 238 4.76 3.96 -6.93
CA VAL A 238 6.17 3.53 -6.81
C VAL A 238 6.73 3.02 -8.13
N VAL A 239 6.04 2.11 -8.80
CA VAL A 239 6.52 1.45 -10.02
C VAL A 239 6.85 2.45 -11.14
N PRO A 240 6.01 3.46 -11.45
CA PRO A 240 6.34 4.44 -12.48
C PRO A 240 7.62 5.24 -12.20
N GLY A 241 7.89 5.52 -10.94
CA GLY A 241 9.09 6.26 -10.52
C GLY A 241 10.39 5.46 -10.59
N VAL A 242 10.30 4.13 -10.55
CA VAL A 242 11.46 3.21 -10.54
C VAL A 242 11.72 2.62 -11.92
N GLU A 243 10.68 2.13 -12.60
CA GLU A 243 10.79 1.37 -13.85
C GLU A 243 10.31 2.18 -15.07
N GLY A 244 9.72 3.35 -14.85
CA GLY A 244 9.03 4.11 -15.89
C GLY A 244 7.74 3.40 -16.31
N VAL A 245 7.15 3.81 -17.44
CA VAL A 245 5.88 3.25 -17.95
C VAL A 245 6.03 2.43 -19.24
N GLY A 246 7.24 2.33 -19.79
CA GLY A 246 7.51 1.72 -21.10
C GLY A 246 7.08 0.25 -21.17
N HIS A 247 7.27 -0.51 -20.09
CA HIS A 247 6.86 -1.90 -19.97
C HIS A 247 5.33 -2.11 -20.04
N LEU A 248 4.53 -1.07 -19.80
CA LEU A 248 3.08 -1.11 -19.94
C LEU A 248 2.60 -1.04 -21.39
N LYS A 249 3.45 -0.66 -22.34
CA LYS A 249 3.02 -0.45 -23.73
C LYS A 249 2.15 -1.59 -24.25
N ARG A 250 2.59 -2.83 -24.05
CA ARG A 250 1.86 -4.02 -24.47
C ARG A 250 0.53 -4.16 -23.70
N VAL A 251 0.54 -3.99 -22.38
CA VAL A 251 -0.67 -4.10 -21.54
C VAL A 251 -1.71 -3.07 -21.95
N VAL A 252 -1.32 -1.82 -22.21
CA VAL A 252 -2.20 -0.75 -22.66
C VAL A 252 -2.84 -1.09 -24.02
N HIS A 253 -2.03 -1.56 -24.99
CA HIS A 253 -2.54 -1.92 -26.30
C HIS A 253 -3.45 -3.15 -26.27
N GLU A 254 -3.11 -4.18 -25.49
CA GLU A 254 -3.96 -5.35 -25.30
C GLU A 254 -5.26 -5.00 -24.58
N ALA A 255 -5.22 -4.17 -23.54
CA ALA A 255 -6.42 -3.71 -22.85
C ALA A 255 -7.33 -2.90 -23.76
N ALA A 256 -6.77 -2.05 -24.62
CA ALA A 256 -7.53 -1.25 -25.57
C ALA A 256 -8.32 -2.10 -26.58
N ARG A 257 -7.83 -3.29 -26.95
CA ARG A 257 -8.53 -4.23 -27.87
C ARG A 257 -9.82 -4.79 -27.29
N SER A 258 -10.04 -4.71 -25.98
CA SER A 258 -11.31 -5.12 -25.35
C SER A 258 -12.51 -4.25 -25.76
N GLY A 259 -12.29 -3.11 -26.39
CA GLY A 259 -13.33 -2.14 -26.72
C GLY A 259 -13.81 -1.29 -25.54
N ALA A 260 -13.35 -1.54 -24.33
CA ALA A 260 -13.63 -0.71 -23.17
C ALA A 260 -12.97 0.68 -23.28
N GLU A 261 -13.45 1.65 -22.52
CA GLU A 261 -12.72 2.90 -22.25
C GLU A 261 -11.62 2.60 -21.24
N ILE A 262 -10.36 2.76 -21.63
CA ILE A 262 -9.21 2.56 -20.74
C ILE A 262 -8.79 3.90 -20.15
N VAL A 263 -8.94 4.07 -18.86
CA VAL A 263 -8.41 5.23 -18.13
C VAL A 263 -7.02 4.86 -17.61
N LEU A 264 -5.99 5.46 -18.21
CA LEU A 264 -4.59 5.24 -17.83
C LEU A 264 -4.21 6.22 -16.71
N ALA A 265 -4.30 5.75 -15.46
CA ALA A 265 -4.06 6.54 -14.26
C ALA A 265 -2.63 6.28 -13.73
N VAL A 266 -1.66 6.99 -14.27
CA VAL A 266 -0.22 6.86 -13.95
C VAL A 266 0.39 8.18 -13.44
N GLY A 267 -0.46 9.11 -12.99
CA GLY A 267 -0.04 10.41 -12.48
C GLY A 267 0.69 11.24 -13.54
N ASP A 268 1.73 11.96 -13.11
CA ASP A 268 2.52 12.85 -13.96
C ASP A 268 3.70 12.13 -14.66
N SER A 269 3.58 10.80 -14.84
CA SER A 269 4.62 10.01 -15.51
C SER A 269 4.79 10.42 -16.98
N ASP A 270 6.02 10.38 -17.47
CA ASP A 270 6.31 10.56 -18.89
C ASP A 270 5.76 9.39 -19.72
N LEU A 271 4.80 9.65 -20.58
CA LEU A 271 4.14 8.67 -21.43
C LEU A 271 4.83 8.45 -22.77
N SER A 272 5.92 9.16 -23.07
CA SER A 272 6.61 9.12 -24.38
C SER A 272 7.03 7.69 -24.77
N ALA A 273 7.42 6.87 -23.78
CA ALA A 273 7.78 5.47 -23.98
C ALA A 273 6.61 4.57 -24.46
N LEU A 274 5.36 4.99 -24.26
CA LEU A 274 4.18 4.25 -24.75
C LEU A 274 3.94 4.46 -26.24
N GLY A 275 4.44 5.55 -26.84
CA GLY A 275 4.18 5.94 -28.21
C GLY A 275 2.72 6.40 -28.41
N ASP A 276 2.17 6.20 -29.62
CA ASP A 276 0.79 6.56 -29.92
C ASP A 276 -0.21 5.69 -29.15
N LEU A 277 -1.08 6.34 -28.38
CA LEU A 277 -2.11 5.65 -27.61
C LEU A 277 -3.35 5.36 -28.49
N PRO A 278 -3.98 4.19 -28.35
CA PRO A 278 -5.25 3.89 -28.99
C PRO A 278 -6.35 4.90 -28.63
N ALA A 279 -7.28 5.18 -29.55
CA ALA A 279 -8.31 6.20 -29.40
C ALA A 279 -9.26 6.01 -28.20
N ASN A 280 -9.34 4.79 -27.67
CA ASN A 280 -10.13 4.46 -26.47
C ASN A 280 -9.29 4.47 -25.17
N VAL A 281 -8.03 4.87 -25.23
CA VAL A 281 -7.18 5.07 -24.07
C VAL A 281 -7.15 6.54 -23.70
N ARG A 282 -7.52 6.85 -22.46
CA ARG A 282 -7.53 8.19 -21.90
C ARG A 282 -6.46 8.28 -20.82
N PRO A 283 -5.31 8.89 -21.07
CA PRO A 283 -4.37 9.20 -19.99
C PRO A 283 -4.97 10.26 -19.08
N THR A 284 -4.66 10.14 -17.80
CA THR A 284 -5.02 11.14 -16.79
C THR A 284 -3.85 11.37 -15.86
N GLY A 285 -3.70 12.61 -15.39
CA GLY A 285 -2.82 12.93 -14.28
C GLY A 285 -3.29 12.28 -12.97
N TRP A 286 -2.84 12.82 -11.86
CA TRP A 286 -3.30 12.34 -10.55
C TRP A 286 -4.83 12.41 -10.45
N ILE A 287 -5.43 11.27 -10.10
CA ILE A 287 -6.86 11.15 -9.84
C ILE A 287 -7.08 10.26 -8.63
N PRO A 288 -7.89 10.67 -7.65
CA PRO A 288 -8.22 9.83 -6.50
C PRO A 288 -8.92 8.55 -6.95
N LEU A 289 -8.27 7.39 -6.75
CA LEU A 289 -8.82 6.11 -7.21
C LEU A 289 -10.16 5.77 -6.57
N HIS A 290 -10.39 6.19 -5.33
CA HIS A 290 -11.66 5.95 -4.65
C HIS A 290 -12.86 6.67 -5.30
N GLU A 291 -12.60 7.71 -6.10
CA GLU A 291 -13.61 8.41 -6.90
C GLU A 291 -13.71 7.84 -8.33
N LEU A 292 -12.60 7.38 -8.89
CA LEU A 292 -12.59 6.81 -10.23
C LEU A 292 -13.17 5.39 -10.27
N LEU A 293 -12.75 4.52 -9.34
CA LEU A 293 -13.08 3.09 -9.39
C LEU A 293 -14.58 2.79 -9.37
N PRO A 294 -15.46 3.51 -8.63
CA PRO A 294 -16.91 3.30 -8.71
C PRO A 294 -17.51 3.45 -10.11
N THR A 295 -16.79 4.13 -11.01
CA THR A 295 -17.21 4.32 -12.41
C THR A 295 -16.65 3.24 -13.35
N CYS A 296 -15.82 2.33 -12.82
CA CYS A 296 -15.11 1.32 -13.59
C CYS A 296 -15.77 -0.06 -13.47
N ALA A 297 -15.72 -0.82 -14.57
CA ALA A 297 -16.13 -2.21 -14.59
C ALA A 297 -15.05 -3.15 -14.05
N ALA A 298 -13.78 -2.74 -14.16
CA ALA A 298 -12.63 -3.46 -13.66
C ALA A 298 -11.44 -2.51 -13.43
N VAL A 299 -10.44 -2.96 -12.68
CA VAL A 299 -9.14 -2.29 -12.57
C VAL A 299 -8.02 -3.26 -12.93
N VAL A 300 -7.06 -2.77 -13.73
CA VAL A 300 -5.80 -3.45 -14.04
C VAL A 300 -4.69 -2.74 -13.27
N HIS A 301 -3.95 -3.46 -12.43
CA HIS A 301 -2.92 -2.86 -11.59
C HIS A 301 -1.81 -3.84 -11.20
N HIS A 302 -0.75 -3.32 -10.57
CA HIS A 302 0.43 -4.10 -10.17
C HIS A 302 0.25 -4.94 -8.89
N GLY A 303 -0.84 -4.78 -8.13
CA GLY A 303 -1.10 -5.54 -6.90
C GLY A 303 -0.62 -4.90 -5.59
N GLY A 304 -0.24 -3.61 -5.60
CA GLY A 304 0.10 -2.90 -4.35
C GLY A 304 -1.12 -2.76 -3.42
N ASP A 305 -0.89 -2.76 -2.10
CA ASP A 305 -1.94 -2.79 -1.08
C ASP A 305 -2.97 -1.67 -1.23
N GLY A 306 -2.53 -0.42 -1.42
CA GLY A 306 -3.44 0.72 -1.50
C GLY A 306 -4.46 0.61 -2.65
N THR A 307 -4.02 0.13 -3.83
CA THR A 307 -4.90 -0.09 -4.97
C THR A 307 -5.80 -1.31 -4.75
N THR A 308 -5.24 -2.42 -4.24
CA THR A 308 -5.98 -3.64 -3.94
C THR A 308 -7.10 -3.36 -2.94
N PHE A 309 -6.78 -2.75 -1.80
CA PHE A 309 -7.78 -2.36 -0.81
C PHE A 309 -8.85 -1.39 -1.36
N THR A 310 -8.42 -0.40 -2.16
CA THR A 310 -9.37 0.55 -2.75
C THR A 310 -10.35 -0.17 -3.68
N ALA A 311 -9.86 -1.10 -4.50
CA ALA A 311 -10.71 -1.89 -5.38
C ALA A 311 -11.67 -2.80 -4.61
N LEU A 312 -11.20 -3.49 -3.55
CA LEU A 312 -12.04 -4.29 -2.65
C LEU A 312 -13.12 -3.43 -1.99
N ALA A 313 -12.75 -2.27 -1.43
CA ALA A 313 -13.67 -1.36 -0.77
C ALA A 313 -14.69 -0.71 -1.72
N ARG A 314 -14.42 -0.70 -3.03
CA ARG A 314 -15.31 -0.18 -4.07
C ARG A 314 -16.06 -1.25 -4.86
N GLY A 315 -15.86 -2.53 -4.54
CA GLY A 315 -16.53 -3.65 -5.20
C GLY A 315 -16.14 -3.78 -6.68
N VAL A 316 -14.87 -3.48 -7.02
CA VAL A 316 -14.39 -3.49 -8.40
C VAL A 316 -13.52 -4.72 -8.65
N PRO A 317 -13.85 -5.58 -9.63
CA PRO A 317 -13.03 -6.71 -10.02
C PRO A 317 -11.62 -6.29 -10.45
N GLN A 318 -10.62 -7.11 -10.09
CA GLN A 318 -9.21 -6.77 -10.23
C GLN A 318 -8.50 -7.71 -11.20
N LEU A 319 -7.72 -7.16 -12.14
CA LEU A 319 -6.72 -7.89 -12.90
C LEU A 319 -5.35 -7.41 -12.42
N ILE A 320 -4.60 -8.30 -11.79
CA ILE A 320 -3.31 -7.97 -11.18
C ILE A 320 -2.19 -8.47 -12.06
N VAL A 321 -1.25 -7.57 -12.39
CA VAL A 321 0.01 -7.85 -13.07
C VAL A 321 1.14 -7.58 -12.08
N PRO A 322 1.54 -8.56 -11.26
CA PRO A 322 2.48 -8.33 -10.18
C PRO A 322 3.91 -8.11 -10.69
N HIS A 323 4.65 -7.22 -10.00
CA HIS A 323 6.05 -6.89 -10.25
C HIS A 323 6.98 -7.31 -9.09
N GLY A 324 6.42 -7.76 -7.96
CA GLY A 324 7.20 -8.11 -6.77
C GLY A 324 6.47 -9.01 -5.79
N ASN A 325 7.20 -9.43 -4.75
CA ASN A 325 6.78 -10.51 -3.84
C ASN A 325 5.50 -10.23 -3.06
N GLU A 326 5.34 -9.03 -2.48
CA GLU A 326 4.14 -8.62 -1.76
C GLU A 326 2.91 -8.62 -2.68
N GLN A 327 3.11 -8.15 -3.91
CA GLN A 327 2.06 -8.08 -4.92
C GLN A 327 1.57 -9.47 -5.34
N LEU A 328 2.45 -10.47 -5.33
CA LEU A 328 2.09 -11.88 -5.55
C LEU A 328 1.21 -12.43 -4.42
N LEU A 329 1.48 -12.07 -3.16
CA LEU A 329 0.63 -12.44 -2.04
C LEU A 329 -0.78 -11.86 -2.19
N ASN A 330 -0.87 -10.59 -2.55
CA ASN A 330 -2.14 -9.91 -2.81
C ASN A 330 -2.87 -10.54 -4.00
N THR A 331 -2.14 -10.88 -5.07
CA THR A 331 -2.69 -11.58 -6.23
C THR A 331 -3.34 -12.90 -5.84
N LYS A 332 -2.67 -13.72 -5.02
CA LYS A 332 -3.23 -14.99 -4.53
C LYS A 332 -4.48 -14.80 -3.69
N ALA A 333 -4.49 -13.82 -2.79
CA ALA A 333 -5.64 -13.53 -1.95
C ALA A 333 -6.85 -13.09 -2.79
N VAL A 334 -6.63 -12.18 -3.74
CA VAL A 334 -7.66 -11.67 -4.66
C VAL A 334 -8.22 -12.79 -5.54
N ALA A 335 -7.36 -13.60 -6.15
CA ALA A 335 -7.77 -14.71 -6.99
C ALA A 335 -8.45 -15.82 -6.17
N GLY A 336 -7.95 -16.15 -4.98
CA GLY A 336 -8.51 -17.15 -4.08
C GLY A 336 -9.92 -16.79 -3.61
N ARG A 337 -10.22 -15.49 -3.43
CA ARG A 337 -11.57 -15.00 -3.11
C ARG A 337 -12.49 -14.88 -4.34
N GLY A 338 -11.95 -15.00 -5.54
CA GLY A 338 -12.69 -14.85 -6.79
C GLY A 338 -13.07 -13.40 -7.12
N VAL A 339 -12.39 -12.42 -6.55
CA VAL A 339 -12.61 -11.00 -6.84
C VAL A 339 -11.70 -10.45 -7.94
N GLY A 340 -10.92 -11.32 -8.57
CA GLY A 340 -10.04 -10.96 -9.66
C GLY A 340 -9.15 -12.11 -10.10
N ILE A 341 -8.23 -11.81 -11.01
CA ILE A 341 -7.24 -12.73 -11.57
C ILE A 341 -5.84 -12.13 -11.53
N GLY A 342 -4.83 -13.00 -11.44
CA GLY A 342 -3.44 -12.62 -11.60
C GLY A 342 -2.89 -13.09 -12.92
N VAL A 343 -2.09 -12.24 -13.57
CA VAL A 343 -1.48 -12.55 -14.87
C VAL A 343 -0.07 -11.97 -14.89
N GLU A 344 0.90 -12.74 -15.34
CA GLU A 344 2.24 -12.23 -15.57
C GLU A 344 2.25 -11.18 -16.70
N LEU A 345 3.15 -10.22 -16.61
CA LEU A 345 3.24 -9.11 -17.56
C LEU A 345 3.26 -9.61 -19.02
N ASP A 346 4.10 -10.60 -19.32
CA ASP A 346 4.26 -11.12 -20.67
C ASP A 346 3.13 -12.04 -21.13
N ALA A 347 2.35 -12.57 -20.19
CA ALA A 347 1.19 -13.39 -20.47
C ALA A 347 -0.12 -12.59 -20.62
N PHE A 348 -0.11 -11.29 -20.29
CA PHE A 348 -1.31 -10.47 -20.38
C PHE A 348 -1.88 -10.43 -21.82
N THR A 349 -3.16 -10.70 -21.96
CA THR A 349 -3.89 -10.65 -23.24
C THR A 349 -5.25 -9.99 -23.05
N THR A 350 -5.83 -9.52 -24.16
CA THR A 350 -7.22 -9.02 -24.20
C THR A 350 -8.22 -10.02 -23.62
N GLY A 351 -7.98 -11.33 -23.82
CA GLY A 351 -8.86 -12.41 -23.31
C GLY A 351 -8.97 -12.43 -21.79
N HIS A 352 -7.91 -12.12 -21.05
CA HIS A 352 -7.95 -12.04 -19.59
C HIS A 352 -8.87 -10.89 -19.12
N LEU A 353 -8.80 -9.73 -19.79
CA LEU A 353 -9.66 -8.61 -19.47
C LEU A 353 -11.12 -8.88 -19.88
N ALA A 354 -11.34 -9.50 -21.04
CA ALA A 354 -12.67 -9.89 -21.50
C ALA A 354 -13.34 -10.86 -20.50
N ALA A 355 -12.61 -11.89 -20.04
CA ALA A 355 -13.10 -12.82 -19.02
C ALA A 355 -13.56 -12.10 -17.75
N LEU A 356 -12.76 -11.12 -17.27
CA LEU A 356 -13.10 -10.34 -16.07
C LEU A 356 -14.32 -9.44 -16.27
N LEU A 357 -14.53 -8.92 -17.49
CA LEU A 357 -15.65 -8.03 -17.80
C LEU A 357 -16.96 -8.79 -18.08
N GLU A 358 -16.86 -9.99 -18.64
CA GLU A 358 -18.02 -10.79 -19.09
C GLU A 358 -18.55 -11.74 -18.03
N ASP A 359 -17.68 -12.30 -17.16
CA ASP A 359 -18.08 -13.20 -16.09
C ASP A 359 -18.64 -12.41 -14.91
N ALA A 360 -19.97 -12.50 -14.74
CA ALA A 360 -20.68 -11.84 -13.65
C ALA A 360 -20.25 -12.32 -12.24
N ALA A 361 -19.59 -13.47 -12.13
CA ALA A 361 -19.14 -14.01 -10.84
C ALA A 361 -18.09 -13.10 -10.17
N TYR A 362 -17.16 -12.52 -10.94
CA TYR A 362 -16.17 -11.59 -10.40
C TYR A 362 -16.81 -10.33 -9.80
N ARG A 363 -17.80 -9.78 -10.49
CA ARG A 363 -18.54 -8.60 -10.00
C ARG A 363 -19.34 -8.94 -8.75
N ALA A 364 -20.05 -10.08 -8.74
CA ALA A 364 -20.79 -10.53 -7.58
C ALA A 364 -19.87 -10.73 -6.36
N ALA A 365 -18.76 -11.42 -6.52
CA ALA A 365 -17.79 -11.63 -5.47
C ALA A 365 -17.17 -10.32 -4.95
N ALA A 366 -16.86 -9.36 -5.84
CA ALA A 366 -16.33 -8.05 -5.45
C ALA A 366 -17.37 -7.25 -4.64
N GLU A 367 -18.66 -7.32 -5.00
CA GLU A 367 -19.74 -6.67 -4.28
C GLU A 367 -19.98 -7.30 -2.90
N GLU A 368 -19.86 -8.63 -2.76
CA GLU A 368 -19.91 -9.32 -1.47
C GLU A 368 -18.79 -8.82 -0.55
N VAL A 369 -17.56 -8.72 -1.05
CA VAL A 369 -16.43 -8.23 -0.26
C VAL A 369 -16.59 -6.74 0.10
N ARG A 370 -17.13 -5.91 -0.80
CA ARG A 370 -17.48 -4.52 -0.49
C ARG A 370 -18.46 -4.46 0.68
N THR A 371 -19.52 -5.26 0.62
CA THR A 371 -20.53 -5.32 1.69
C THR A 371 -19.93 -5.79 3.02
N GLU A 372 -19.04 -6.77 2.99
CA GLU A 372 -18.29 -7.23 4.16
C GLU A 372 -17.46 -6.10 4.77
N ILE A 373 -16.68 -5.37 3.95
CA ILE A 373 -15.89 -4.22 4.40
C ILE A 373 -16.79 -3.13 5.01
N GLU A 374 -17.92 -2.83 4.39
CA GLU A 374 -18.91 -1.86 4.92
C GLU A 374 -19.48 -2.25 6.28
N ALA A 375 -19.58 -3.54 6.56
CA ALA A 375 -20.03 -4.06 7.84
C ALA A 375 -18.96 -4.02 8.95
N MET A 376 -17.67 -3.87 8.60
CA MET A 376 -16.59 -3.71 9.58
C MET A 376 -16.73 -2.38 10.34
N PRO A 377 -16.27 -2.30 11.61
CA PRO A 377 -16.29 -1.05 12.40
C PRO A 377 -15.58 0.08 11.67
N ALA A 378 -16.22 1.23 11.54
CA ALA A 378 -15.56 2.41 10.97
C ALA A 378 -14.42 2.92 11.87
N PRO A 379 -13.45 3.68 11.34
CA PRO A 379 -12.42 4.32 12.17
C PRO A 379 -13.00 5.10 13.36
N ALA A 380 -14.15 5.78 13.19
CA ALA A 380 -14.83 6.48 14.27
C ALA A 380 -15.35 5.54 15.37
N ASP A 381 -15.83 4.36 15.01
CA ASP A 381 -16.31 3.34 15.97
C ASP A 381 -15.15 2.71 16.74
N THR A 382 -13.95 2.74 16.18
CA THR A 382 -12.73 2.18 16.79
C THR A 382 -12.19 3.09 17.90
N VAL A 383 -12.34 4.43 17.79
CA VAL A 383 -11.79 5.42 18.73
C VAL A 383 -12.22 5.17 20.18
N PRO A 384 -13.51 4.97 20.55
CA PRO A 384 -13.88 4.75 21.95
C PRO A 384 -13.27 3.50 22.56
N SER A 385 -13.05 2.46 21.74
CA SER A 385 -12.41 1.22 22.22
C SER A 385 -10.91 1.41 22.45
N LEU A 386 -10.23 2.18 21.60
CA LEU A 386 -8.82 2.54 21.80
C LEU A 386 -8.64 3.36 23.08
N VAL A 387 -9.46 4.38 23.30
CA VAL A 387 -9.40 5.21 24.52
C VAL A 387 -9.55 4.35 25.78
N ARG A 388 -10.52 3.44 25.81
CA ARG A 388 -10.74 2.54 26.98
C ARG A 388 -9.58 1.57 27.23
N LEU A 389 -8.84 1.18 26.23
CA LEU A 389 -7.72 0.22 26.37
C LEU A 389 -6.43 0.88 26.81
N LEU A 390 -6.34 2.19 26.62
CA LEU A 390 -5.14 2.99 26.92
C LEU A 390 -5.32 3.83 28.20
N SER A 391 -6.54 3.88 28.77
CA SER A 391 -6.84 4.49 30.06
C SER A 391 -6.80 3.45 31.21
#